data_2fbd7cdfa2f9c5dff4462a6622cdea74
#
_entry.id   2fbd7cdfa2f9c5dff4462a6622cdea74
#
_cell.length_a   1.000
_cell.length_b   1.000
_cell.length_c   1.000
_cell.angle_alpha   90.00
_cell.angle_beta   90.00
_cell.angle_gamma   90.00
#
_symmetry.space_group_name_H-M   'P 1'
#
loop_
_entity.id
_entity.type
_entity.pdbx_description
1 polymer ?
#
loop_
_entity_poly.entity_id
_entity_poly.type
_entity_poly.pdbx_seq_one_letter_code
_entity_poly.pdbx_strand_id
1 'polypeptide(L)'
;MTRITRRQFGLGVGLGALGLPALARSARAAASGIRLGKQYGLPFLPQMVMEAERLIEKHAAAKGVPGLEVAWTTVSGPGALNDMLLSGSIEFVNVAPPSLATLWEKTVGTRRAVRALCTVQSMPYVLVTRNAKVRTIADFTDADKIAVPTVKISGQAMILQIAAAKVWGFDQYERLDPLTVSMGHPDAAAAMLSGKLEISTHFCVAPFQYYELAVPGFHAVVKSYDVLGGPHTNGVQVTTQPFYQDNTAVCEAVFAAHEDANAFIKKYSADAAKIYLDLSGDRRSTVGDIVKMITDPDIDYTTTPANVMTLVEFMRKTNRLKNVPASWKDMFLPVAHGLRGA
;
A
#
# COMPACT_ATOMS: atom_id res chain seq x y z
N MET A 1 9.53 -50.17 69.92
CA MET A 1 8.63 -51.31 70.14
C MET A 1 7.24 -50.84 69.69
N THR A 2 6.56 -51.33 68.74
CA THR A 2 6.23 -52.63 68.24
C THR A 2 5.76 -52.48 66.74
N ARG A 3 6.25 -53.09 65.86
CA ARG A 3 6.00 -54.03 64.81
C ARG A 3 4.54 -54.31 64.42
N ILE A 4 4.32 -54.32 63.07
CA ILE A 4 3.59 -55.35 62.27
C ILE A 4 2.14 -54.98 62.00
N THR A 5 1.52 -55.19 60.78
CA THR A 5 1.66 -56.19 59.67
C THR A 5 0.86 -55.81 58.42
N ARG A 6 1.26 -56.41 57.33
CA ARG A 6 0.67 -56.46 55.99
C ARG A 6 -0.71 -57.19 55.91
N ARG A 7 -1.41 -56.92 54.83
CA ARG A 7 -2.42 -57.69 54.02
C ARG A 7 -3.87 -57.29 54.23
N GLN A 8 -4.49 -56.78 53.13
CA GLN A 8 -5.28 -57.65 52.29
C GLN A 8 -5.71 -56.95 51.01
N PHE A 9 -5.71 -57.75 49.93
CA PHE A 9 -6.17 -57.59 48.59
C PHE A 9 -7.64 -57.13 48.49
N GLY A 10 -7.90 -56.22 47.48
CA GLY A 10 -9.20 -55.94 46.96
C GLY A 10 -9.08 -55.50 45.52
N LEU A 11 -9.30 -56.41 44.57
CA LEU A 11 -9.44 -56.09 43.13
C LEU A 11 -10.69 -55.24 42.92
N GLY A 12 -10.49 -54.01 42.36
CA GLY A 12 -11.53 -53.17 41.78
C GLY A 12 -11.16 -52.82 40.36
N VAL A 13 -11.80 -53.51 39.38
CA VAL A 13 -11.67 -53.16 37.96
C VAL A 13 -12.47 -51.87 37.74
N GLY A 14 -11.77 -50.74 37.62
CA GLY A 14 -12.33 -49.45 37.20
C GLY A 14 -11.98 -49.16 35.75
N LEU A 15 -12.98 -49.15 34.85
CA LEU A 15 -12.83 -48.67 33.47
C LEU A 15 -12.28 -47.24 33.47
N GLY A 16 -11.02 -47.08 33.11
CA GLY A 16 -10.42 -45.81 32.84
C GLY A 16 -10.92 -45.26 31.52
N ALA A 17 -11.78 -44.26 31.56
CA ALA A 17 -12.08 -43.42 30.42
C ALA A 17 -10.79 -42.68 30.02
N LEU A 18 -10.15 -43.06 28.92
CA LEU A 18 -9.09 -42.32 28.28
C LEU A 18 -9.67 -40.97 27.79
N GLY A 19 -9.67 -39.97 28.67
CA GLY A 19 -9.85 -38.58 28.30
C GLY A 19 -8.68 -38.13 27.45
N LEU A 20 -8.86 -38.09 26.14
CA LEU A 20 -7.94 -37.36 25.24
C LEU A 20 -7.82 -35.92 25.77
N PRO A 21 -6.62 -35.39 26.00
CA PRO A 21 -6.47 -33.96 26.28
C PRO A 21 -6.92 -33.24 25.01
N ALA A 22 -8.11 -32.64 25.04
CA ALA A 22 -8.49 -31.61 24.10
C ALA A 22 -7.40 -30.56 24.20
N LEU A 23 -6.55 -30.46 23.18
CA LEU A 23 -5.63 -29.34 22.98
C LEU A 23 -6.52 -28.11 22.85
N ALA A 24 -6.85 -27.52 23.98
CA ALA A 24 -7.42 -26.18 24.02
C ALA A 24 -6.41 -25.27 23.38
N ARG A 25 -6.61 -25.01 22.08
CA ARG A 25 -5.93 -23.90 21.41
C ARG A 25 -6.31 -22.69 22.21
N SER A 26 -5.36 -22.15 22.99
CA SER A 26 -5.56 -20.89 23.68
C SER A 26 -6.06 -19.91 22.66
N ALA A 27 -7.32 -19.53 22.74
CA ALA A 27 -7.87 -18.45 21.94
C ALA A 27 -7.04 -17.23 22.30
N ARG A 28 -6.07 -16.88 21.45
CA ARG A 28 -5.31 -15.66 21.61
C ARG A 28 -6.33 -14.55 21.50
N ALA A 29 -6.40 -13.69 22.51
CA ALA A 29 -7.33 -12.56 22.50
C ALA A 29 -7.10 -11.77 21.20
N ALA A 30 -8.19 -11.51 20.46
CA ALA A 30 -8.12 -10.67 19.29
C ALA A 30 -7.48 -9.32 19.66
N ALA A 31 -6.76 -8.70 18.73
CA ALA A 31 -6.16 -7.40 18.96
C ALA A 31 -7.24 -6.41 19.41
N SER A 32 -7.00 -5.73 20.54
CA SER A 32 -7.86 -4.66 21.04
C SER A 32 -7.69 -3.35 20.26
N GLY A 33 -6.61 -3.23 19.50
CA GLY A 33 -6.31 -2.08 18.67
C GLY A 33 -5.39 -2.42 17.50
N ILE A 34 -5.50 -1.63 16.44
CA ILE A 34 -4.63 -1.70 15.27
C ILE A 34 -4.18 -0.30 14.86
N ARG A 35 -3.03 -0.24 14.20
CA ARG A 35 -2.45 1.00 13.66
C ARG A 35 -2.30 0.86 12.15
N LEU A 36 -2.79 1.87 11.42
CA LEU A 36 -2.69 1.92 9.96
C LEU A 36 -1.86 3.12 9.51
N GLY A 37 -1.01 2.90 8.51
CA GLY A 37 -0.17 3.93 7.90
C GLY A 37 -0.65 4.32 6.52
N LYS A 38 -0.70 5.64 6.28
CA LYS A 38 -1.01 6.25 5.00
C LYS A 38 0.00 7.34 4.64
N GLN A 39 -0.04 7.80 3.41
CA GLN A 39 0.74 8.95 2.93
C GLN A 39 -0.22 10.06 2.47
N TYR A 40 0.30 11.03 1.75
CA TYR A 40 -0.46 12.18 1.23
C TYR A 40 -1.03 11.92 -0.16
N GLY A 41 -2.17 12.52 -0.45
CA GLY A 41 -2.79 12.52 -1.77
C GLY A 41 -4.02 11.62 -1.91
N LEU A 42 -4.67 11.72 -3.06
CA LEU A 42 -5.89 10.98 -3.39
C LEU A 42 -5.71 9.45 -3.46
N PRO A 43 -4.50 8.87 -3.63
CA PRO A 43 -4.31 7.43 -3.47
C PRO A 43 -4.77 6.88 -2.10
N PHE A 44 -4.82 7.74 -1.08
CA PHE A 44 -5.17 7.35 0.30
C PHE A 44 -6.60 7.74 0.67
N LEU A 45 -7.40 8.22 -0.29
CA LEU A 45 -8.80 8.58 -0.05
C LEU A 45 -9.64 7.43 0.51
N PRO A 46 -9.53 6.15 0.03
CA PRO A 46 -10.26 5.06 0.66
C PRO A 46 -9.98 4.93 2.16
N GLN A 47 -8.72 5.08 2.57
CA GLN A 47 -8.34 5.03 3.99
C GLN A 47 -8.86 6.24 4.78
N MET A 48 -8.95 7.43 4.16
CA MET A 48 -9.56 8.60 4.76
C MET A 48 -11.07 8.41 4.97
N VAL A 49 -11.76 7.79 4.01
CA VAL A 49 -13.17 7.42 4.16
C VAL A 49 -13.34 6.36 5.26
N MET A 50 -12.47 5.34 5.30
CA MET A 50 -12.48 4.33 6.36
C MET A 50 -12.33 4.97 7.76
N GLU A 51 -11.44 5.96 7.88
CA GLU A 51 -11.19 6.71 9.12
C GLU A 51 -12.41 7.56 9.52
N ALA A 52 -12.92 8.39 8.61
CA ALA A 52 -14.03 9.31 8.86
C ALA A 52 -15.33 8.56 9.18
N GLU A 53 -15.62 7.51 8.43
CA GLU A 53 -16.83 6.69 8.56
C GLU A 53 -16.69 5.55 9.57
N ARG A 54 -15.51 5.37 10.18
CA ARG A 54 -15.20 4.28 11.12
C ARG A 54 -15.58 2.90 10.56
N LEU A 55 -15.26 2.65 9.29
CA LEU A 55 -15.70 1.44 8.60
C LEU A 55 -15.03 0.19 9.16
N ILE A 56 -13.76 0.26 9.57
CA ILE A 56 -13.04 -0.88 10.17
C ILE A 56 -13.72 -1.31 11.47
N GLU A 57 -14.01 -0.37 12.36
CA GLU A 57 -14.66 -0.65 13.65
C GLU A 57 -16.06 -1.23 13.46
N LYS A 58 -16.83 -0.70 12.49
CA LYS A 58 -18.16 -1.22 12.14
C LYS A 58 -18.08 -2.68 11.68
N HIS A 59 -17.18 -3.00 10.74
CA HIS A 59 -17.00 -4.37 10.26
C HIS A 59 -16.41 -5.30 11.31
N ALA A 60 -15.48 -4.82 12.13
CA ALA A 60 -14.89 -5.60 13.22
C ALA A 60 -15.97 -6.00 14.25
N ALA A 61 -16.83 -5.07 14.64
CA ALA A 61 -17.94 -5.35 15.54
C ALA A 61 -18.89 -6.40 14.96
N ALA A 62 -19.24 -6.31 13.66
CA ALA A 62 -20.06 -7.28 12.96
C ALA A 62 -19.42 -8.69 12.88
N LYS A 63 -18.08 -8.77 12.95
CA LYS A 63 -17.30 -10.01 12.94
C LYS A 63 -16.93 -10.51 14.35
N GLY A 64 -17.56 -9.97 15.40
CA GLY A 64 -17.35 -10.42 16.79
C GLY A 64 -16.13 -9.81 17.48
N VAL A 65 -15.61 -8.69 16.97
CA VAL A 65 -14.52 -7.92 17.58
C VAL A 65 -15.02 -6.50 17.92
N PRO A 66 -15.97 -6.36 18.86
CA PRO A 66 -16.47 -5.03 19.26
C PRO A 66 -15.40 -4.26 20.03
N GLY A 67 -15.41 -2.93 19.91
CA GLY A 67 -14.49 -2.06 20.66
C GLY A 67 -13.07 -2.04 20.10
N LEU A 68 -12.84 -2.51 18.87
CA LEU A 68 -11.54 -2.39 18.20
C LEU A 68 -11.15 -0.91 18.10
N GLU A 69 -9.99 -0.55 18.62
CA GLU A 69 -9.42 0.79 18.46
C GLU A 69 -8.58 0.86 17.18
N VAL A 70 -8.81 1.90 16.37
CA VAL A 70 -8.10 2.10 15.10
C VAL A 70 -7.36 3.43 15.14
N ALA A 71 -6.02 3.37 15.06
CA ALA A 71 -5.17 4.55 15.03
C ALA A 71 -4.54 4.73 13.64
N TRP A 72 -4.47 5.98 13.18
CA TRP A 72 -3.96 6.36 11.88
C TRP A 72 -2.68 7.18 11.99
N THR A 73 -1.70 6.89 11.12
CA THR A 73 -0.45 7.64 11.03
C THR A 73 -0.18 8.02 9.59
N THR A 74 0.18 9.29 9.36
CA THR A 74 0.56 9.79 8.04
C THR A 74 2.06 10.05 7.99
N VAL A 75 2.73 9.55 6.95
CA VAL A 75 4.17 9.74 6.72
C VAL A 75 4.44 10.22 5.29
N SER A 76 5.62 10.79 5.05
CA SER A 76 5.97 11.42 3.76
C SER A 76 6.41 10.44 2.67
N GLY A 77 6.74 9.18 3.00
CA GLY A 77 7.21 8.23 1.99
C GLY A 77 7.16 6.77 2.40
N PRO A 78 7.21 5.84 1.42
CA PRO A 78 7.03 4.41 1.64
C PRO A 78 8.15 3.76 2.46
N GLY A 79 9.36 4.31 2.49
CA GLY A 79 10.46 3.77 3.29
C GLY A 79 10.11 3.70 4.77
N ALA A 80 9.60 4.81 5.33
CA ALA A 80 9.18 4.87 6.74
C ALA A 80 8.05 3.86 7.05
N LEU A 81 7.07 3.70 6.16
CA LEU A 81 6.00 2.71 6.33
C LEU A 81 6.56 1.27 6.36
N ASN A 82 7.50 0.95 5.48
CA ASN A 82 8.13 -0.36 5.46
C ASN A 82 8.84 -0.66 6.78
N ASP A 83 9.61 0.30 7.30
CA ASP A 83 10.33 0.16 8.57
C ASP A 83 9.37 0.01 9.76
N MET A 84 8.29 0.78 9.79
CA MET A 84 7.25 0.68 10.82
C MET A 84 6.55 -0.68 10.81
N LEU A 85 6.24 -1.25 9.63
CA LEU A 85 5.65 -2.58 9.52
C LEU A 85 6.62 -3.66 9.98
N LEU A 86 7.89 -3.61 9.52
CA LEU A 86 8.90 -4.61 9.88
C LEU A 86 9.29 -4.57 11.36
N SER A 87 9.27 -3.40 11.98
CA SER A 87 9.49 -3.26 13.44
C SER A 87 8.30 -3.70 14.28
N GLY A 88 7.10 -3.82 13.68
CA GLY A 88 5.86 -4.09 14.41
C GLY A 88 5.27 -2.86 15.10
N SER A 89 5.73 -1.66 14.71
CA SER A 89 5.17 -0.39 15.20
C SER A 89 3.81 -0.07 14.58
N ILE A 90 3.42 -0.80 13.54
CA ILE A 90 2.17 -0.64 12.81
C ILE A 90 1.73 -2.00 12.23
N GLU A 91 0.44 -2.25 12.14
CA GLU A 91 -0.12 -3.53 11.67
C GLU A 91 -0.42 -3.50 10.17
N PHE A 92 -0.80 -2.34 9.64
CA PHE A 92 -1.17 -2.20 8.23
C PHE A 92 -0.54 -0.96 7.61
N VAL A 93 0.01 -1.12 6.41
CA VAL A 93 0.53 -0.01 5.61
C VAL A 93 0.05 -0.11 4.17
N ASN A 94 -0.13 1.06 3.52
CA ASN A 94 -0.41 1.11 2.09
C ASN A 94 0.89 1.48 1.36
N VAL A 95 1.33 0.58 0.49
CA VAL A 95 2.58 0.72 -0.28
C VAL A 95 2.37 0.40 -1.75
N ALA A 96 3.27 0.86 -2.62
CA ALA A 96 3.25 0.49 -4.03
C ALA A 96 3.70 -0.97 -4.24
N PRO A 97 3.30 -1.64 -5.35
CA PRO A 97 3.68 -3.01 -5.65
C PRO A 97 5.18 -3.33 -5.61
N PRO A 98 6.11 -2.45 -6.02
CA PRO A 98 7.55 -2.71 -5.84
C PRO A 98 7.97 -2.85 -4.38
N SER A 99 7.39 -2.05 -3.49
CA SER A 99 7.63 -2.18 -2.04
C SER A 99 7.06 -3.48 -1.50
N LEU A 100 5.85 -3.88 -1.94
CA LEU A 100 5.28 -5.20 -1.58
C LEU A 100 6.22 -6.33 -2.00
N ALA A 101 6.68 -6.34 -3.25
CA ALA A 101 7.57 -7.38 -3.77
C ALA A 101 8.88 -7.48 -2.96
N THR A 102 9.46 -6.33 -2.61
CA THR A 102 10.66 -6.26 -1.76
C THR A 102 10.39 -6.77 -0.34
N LEU A 103 9.28 -6.38 0.26
CA LEU A 103 8.89 -6.85 1.60
C LEU A 103 8.60 -8.35 1.59
N TRP A 104 7.88 -8.83 0.57
CA TRP A 104 7.59 -10.25 0.38
C TRP A 104 8.87 -11.07 0.28
N GLU A 105 9.79 -10.70 -0.61
CA GLU A 105 11.04 -11.41 -0.79
C GLU A 105 11.88 -11.49 0.50
N LYS A 106 12.03 -10.36 1.18
CA LYS A 106 12.81 -10.28 2.43
C LYS A 106 12.21 -11.07 3.57
N THR A 107 10.93 -11.37 3.52
CA THR A 107 10.20 -11.95 4.65
C THR A 107 9.56 -13.30 4.36
N VAL A 108 9.50 -13.74 3.09
CA VAL A 108 8.95 -15.05 2.72
C VAL A 108 9.71 -16.17 3.42
N GLY A 109 8.98 -17.15 3.97
CA GLY A 109 9.56 -18.24 4.76
C GLY A 109 9.99 -17.87 6.18
N THR A 110 9.83 -16.62 6.60
CA THR A 110 10.14 -16.18 7.96
C THR A 110 8.88 -16.05 8.82
N ARG A 111 9.09 -15.90 10.12
CA ARG A 111 8.00 -15.62 11.07
C ARG A 111 7.39 -14.22 10.90
N ARG A 112 7.91 -13.39 10.01
CA ARG A 112 7.41 -12.02 9.73
C ARG A 112 6.99 -11.87 8.27
N ALA A 113 6.59 -12.96 7.61
CA ALA A 113 6.18 -12.93 6.21
C ALA A 113 5.12 -11.84 5.96
N VAL A 114 5.43 -10.91 5.08
CA VAL A 114 4.54 -9.82 4.67
C VAL A 114 3.72 -10.24 3.46
N ARG A 115 2.43 -9.90 3.47
CA ARG A 115 1.48 -10.16 2.39
C ARG A 115 0.53 -8.98 2.22
N ALA A 116 0.06 -8.80 1.00
CA ALA A 116 -1.02 -7.87 0.71
C ALA A 116 -2.37 -8.44 1.12
N LEU A 117 -3.20 -7.60 1.72
CA LEU A 117 -4.59 -7.90 2.04
C LEU A 117 -5.48 -7.66 0.82
N CYS A 118 -5.29 -6.52 0.15
CA CYS A 118 -5.98 -6.14 -1.09
C CYS A 118 -5.20 -5.05 -1.81
N THR A 119 -5.61 -4.71 -3.02
CA THR A 119 -5.24 -3.43 -3.63
C THR A 119 -6.15 -2.33 -3.09
N VAL A 120 -5.76 -1.09 -3.27
CA VAL A 120 -6.50 0.08 -2.78
C VAL A 120 -7.05 0.89 -3.95
N GLN A 121 -6.23 1.07 -4.99
CA GLN A 121 -6.60 1.82 -6.17
C GLN A 121 -5.69 1.49 -7.36
N SER A 122 -6.22 1.80 -8.55
CA SER A 122 -5.48 1.96 -9.80
C SER A 122 -5.56 3.42 -10.22
N MET A 123 -4.43 4.08 -10.42
CA MET A 123 -4.36 5.45 -10.93
C MET A 123 -2.98 5.71 -11.53
N PRO A 124 -2.88 6.62 -12.52
CA PRO A 124 -1.59 6.91 -13.12
C PRO A 124 -0.69 7.73 -12.20
N TYR A 125 0.61 7.50 -12.30
CA TYR A 125 1.62 8.50 -11.97
C TYR A 125 1.85 9.38 -13.20
N VAL A 126 2.05 10.68 -13.00
CA VAL A 126 2.29 11.64 -14.07
C VAL A 126 3.59 12.37 -13.81
N LEU A 127 4.53 12.30 -14.74
CA LEU A 127 5.78 13.06 -14.70
C LEU A 127 5.51 14.45 -15.25
N VAL A 128 5.44 15.44 -14.37
CA VAL A 128 5.18 16.84 -14.71
C VAL A 128 6.47 17.63 -14.63
N THR A 129 6.74 18.46 -15.64
CA THR A 129 7.90 19.36 -15.65
C THR A 129 7.49 20.81 -15.93
N ARG A 130 8.28 21.74 -15.36
CA ARG A 130 8.24 23.18 -15.73
C ARG A 130 9.35 23.57 -16.70
N ASN A 131 10.25 22.62 -17.05
CA ASN A 131 11.30 22.86 -18.02
C ASN A 131 10.75 22.73 -19.44
N ALA A 132 10.57 23.87 -20.14
CA ALA A 132 10.01 23.92 -21.47
C ALA A 132 10.82 23.15 -22.54
N LYS A 133 12.10 22.83 -22.25
CA LYS A 133 12.97 22.07 -23.15
C LYS A 133 12.76 20.56 -23.04
N VAL A 134 12.15 20.06 -21.96
CA VAL A 134 11.92 18.63 -21.72
C VAL A 134 10.53 18.29 -22.27
N ARG A 135 10.45 17.59 -23.38
CA ARG A 135 9.21 17.08 -24.00
C ARG A 135 9.07 15.59 -23.85
N THR A 136 10.19 14.88 -23.75
CA THR A 136 10.30 13.45 -23.54
C THR A 136 11.32 13.17 -22.44
N ILE A 137 11.40 11.96 -21.95
CA ILE A 137 12.42 11.61 -20.97
C ILE A 137 13.86 11.65 -21.54
N ALA A 138 14.00 11.64 -22.86
CA ALA A 138 15.30 11.75 -23.54
C ALA A 138 15.90 13.18 -23.49
N ASP A 139 15.08 14.16 -23.18
CA ASP A 139 15.50 15.56 -23.14
C ASP A 139 16.07 16.00 -21.81
N PHE A 140 16.00 15.14 -20.79
CA PHE A 140 16.59 15.42 -19.47
C PHE A 140 18.12 15.50 -19.55
N THR A 141 18.69 16.46 -18.82
CA THR A 141 20.11 16.71 -18.69
C THR A 141 20.54 16.66 -17.22
N ASP A 142 21.84 16.69 -16.95
CA ASP A 142 22.37 16.70 -15.58
C ASP A 142 21.95 17.94 -14.76
N ALA A 143 21.44 18.98 -15.43
CA ALA A 143 20.91 20.17 -14.78
C ALA A 143 19.48 19.96 -14.22
N ASP A 144 18.79 18.90 -14.63
CA ASP A 144 17.42 18.63 -14.19
C ASP A 144 17.40 17.84 -12.87
N LYS A 145 16.38 18.11 -12.05
CA LYS A 145 16.11 17.37 -10.82
C LYS A 145 14.68 16.88 -10.82
N ILE A 146 14.51 15.56 -10.63
CA ILE A 146 13.23 14.85 -10.67
C ILE A 146 12.87 14.41 -9.25
N ALA A 147 11.86 15.05 -8.66
CA ALA A 147 11.35 14.64 -7.36
C ALA A 147 10.53 13.34 -7.48
N VAL A 148 10.85 12.38 -6.61
CA VAL A 148 10.13 11.12 -6.40
C VAL A 148 9.96 10.87 -4.91
N PRO A 149 8.92 10.15 -4.42
CA PRO A 149 8.72 9.94 -2.98
C PRO A 149 9.90 9.28 -2.27
N THR A 150 10.51 8.29 -2.90
CA THR A 150 11.75 7.65 -2.45
C THR A 150 12.51 7.12 -3.66
N VAL A 151 13.76 7.56 -3.80
CA VAL A 151 14.67 7.13 -4.87
C VAL A 151 14.82 5.61 -4.86
N LYS A 152 14.75 4.98 -6.03
CA LYS A 152 14.91 3.53 -6.27
C LYS A 152 13.82 2.63 -5.63
N ILE A 153 12.98 3.13 -4.72
CA ILE A 153 12.02 2.33 -3.94
C ILE A 153 10.57 2.61 -4.36
N SER A 154 10.22 3.88 -4.60
CA SER A 154 8.84 4.24 -4.94
C SER A 154 8.41 3.69 -6.30
N GLY A 155 7.09 3.51 -6.49
CA GLY A 155 6.53 3.09 -7.77
C GLY A 155 6.92 4.04 -8.91
N GLN A 156 6.97 5.34 -8.63
CA GLN A 156 7.40 6.37 -9.58
C GLN A 156 8.84 6.17 -10.03
N ALA A 157 9.76 5.92 -9.09
CA ALA A 157 11.16 5.65 -9.42
C ALA A 157 11.29 4.38 -10.30
N MET A 158 10.53 3.34 -9.98
CA MET A 158 10.52 2.10 -10.77
C MET A 158 9.99 2.33 -12.19
N ILE A 159 8.89 3.07 -12.33
CA ILE A 159 8.30 3.34 -13.66
C ILE A 159 9.20 4.27 -14.48
N LEU A 160 9.90 5.20 -13.86
CA LEU A 160 10.91 6.03 -14.54
C LEU A 160 12.04 5.16 -15.12
N GLN A 161 12.48 4.14 -14.39
CA GLN A 161 13.47 3.19 -14.86
C GLN A 161 12.94 2.30 -16.00
N ILE A 162 11.68 1.85 -15.93
CA ILE A 162 11.04 1.11 -17.02
C ILE A 162 10.96 2.00 -18.27
N ALA A 163 10.60 3.27 -18.12
CA ALA A 163 10.57 4.22 -19.21
C ALA A 163 11.98 4.42 -19.81
N ALA A 164 13.01 4.56 -18.99
CA ALA A 164 14.40 4.67 -19.41
C ALA A 164 14.84 3.41 -20.19
N ALA A 165 14.52 2.22 -19.70
CA ALA A 165 14.81 0.95 -20.37
C ALA A 165 14.15 0.87 -21.77
N LYS A 166 12.94 1.40 -21.90
CA LYS A 166 12.23 1.44 -23.20
C LYS A 166 12.86 2.39 -24.21
N VAL A 167 13.43 3.50 -23.75
CA VAL A 167 14.02 4.53 -24.63
C VAL A 167 15.45 4.21 -25.01
N TRP A 168 16.28 3.76 -24.06
CA TRP A 168 17.73 3.59 -24.27
C TRP A 168 18.19 2.12 -24.23
N GLY A 169 17.28 1.18 -24.05
CA GLY A 169 17.61 -0.23 -23.87
C GLY A 169 17.73 -0.61 -22.40
N PHE A 170 17.59 -1.91 -22.16
CA PHE A 170 17.50 -2.45 -20.78
C PHE A 170 18.75 -2.14 -19.93
N ASP A 171 19.95 -2.15 -20.52
CA ASP A 171 21.21 -1.88 -19.81
C ASP A 171 21.34 -0.43 -19.32
N GLN A 172 20.43 0.46 -19.77
CA GLN A 172 20.41 1.88 -19.41
C GLN A 172 19.22 2.24 -18.51
N TYR A 173 18.59 1.27 -17.85
CA TYR A 173 17.39 1.53 -17.05
C TYR A 173 17.63 2.52 -15.89
N GLU A 174 18.84 2.60 -15.34
CA GLU A 174 19.22 3.53 -14.27
C GLU A 174 19.66 4.91 -14.77
N ARG A 175 19.61 5.18 -16.06
CA ARG A 175 20.14 6.41 -16.67
C ARG A 175 19.63 7.71 -16.04
N LEU A 176 18.39 7.71 -15.59
CA LEU A 176 17.78 8.89 -14.96
C LEU A 176 17.88 8.88 -13.42
N ASP A 177 18.38 7.82 -12.80
CA ASP A 177 18.49 7.73 -11.34
C ASP A 177 19.32 8.86 -10.73
N PRO A 178 20.48 9.28 -11.31
CA PRO A 178 21.28 10.40 -10.78
C PRO A 178 20.54 11.75 -10.71
N LEU A 179 19.48 11.90 -11.52
CA LEU A 179 18.65 13.10 -11.53
C LEU A 179 17.56 13.05 -10.47
N THR A 180 17.30 11.89 -9.86
CA THR A 180 16.19 11.72 -8.92
C THR A 180 16.54 12.22 -7.52
N VAL A 181 15.55 12.84 -6.85
CA VAL A 181 15.65 13.36 -5.48
C VAL A 181 14.48 12.84 -4.67
N SER A 182 14.74 12.29 -3.48
CA SER A 182 13.68 11.87 -2.56
C SER A 182 12.98 13.07 -1.94
N MET A 183 11.69 13.23 -2.22
CA MET A 183 10.87 14.32 -1.69
C MET A 183 9.40 13.88 -1.62
N GLY A 184 8.75 14.11 -0.49
CA GLY A 184 7.32 13.86 -0.33
C GLY A 184 6.48 14.73 -1.28
N HIS A 185 5.35 14.22 -1.74
CA HIS A 185 4.52 14.92 -2.74
C HIS A 185 4.13 16.36 -2.36
N PRO A 186 3.74 16.68 -1.10
CA PRO A 186 3.43 18.07 -0.73
C PRO A 186 4.62 19.00 -0.90
N ASP A 187 5.82 18.57 -0.49
CA ASP A 187 7.05 19.36 -0.58
C ASP A 187 7.50 19.50 -2.03
N ALA A 188 7.42 18.40 -2.81
CA ALA A 188 7.75 18.41 -4.23
C ALA A 188 6.84 19.38 -5.01
N ALA A 189 5.52 19.33 -4.78
CA ALA A 189 4.60 20.26 -5.41
C ALA A 189 4.85 21.70 -4.98
N ALA A 190 5.17 21.96 -3.71
CA ALA A 190 5.53 23.29 -3.23
C ALA A 190 6.83 23.79 -3.89
N ALA A 191 7.83 22.92 -4.04
CA ALA A 191 9.08 23.24 -4.74
C ALA A 191 8.83 23.57 -6.22
N MET A 192 8.05 22.76 -6.91
CA MET A 192 7.65 22.99 -8.30
C MET A 192 6.93 24.33 -8.49
N LEU A 193 5.89 24.57 -7.68
CA LEU A 193 5.05 25.76 -7.79
C LEU A 193 5.74 27.06 -7.39
N SER A 194 6.64 27.00 -6.40
CA SER A 194 7.39 28.20 -5.97
C SER A 194 8.49 28.62 -6.94
N GLY A 195 9.03 27.66 -7.71
CA GLY A 195 10.16 27.89 -8.59
C GLY A 195 11.48 28.23 -7.91
N LYS A 196 11.54 28.19 -6.57
CA LYS A 196 12.68 28.62 -5.76
C LYS A 196 13.75 27.56 -5.57
N LEU A 197 13.42 26.30 -5.80
CA LEU A 197 14.34 25.18 -5.66
C LEU A 197 14.75 24.65 -7.04
N GLU A 198 15.84 23.90 -7.09
CA GLU A 198 16.35 23.27 -8.32
C GLU A 198 15.44 22.19 -8.89
N ILE A 199 14.40 21.78 -8.14
CA ILE A 199 13.43 20.79 -8.62
C ILE A 199 12.67 21.37 -9.81
N SER A 200 12.88 20.80 -10.98
CA SER A 200 12.22 21.18 -12.23
C SER A 200 11.12 20.21 -12.65
N THR A 201 11.09 19.03 -12.05
CA THR A 201 10.22 17.92 -12.47
C THR A 201 9.77 17.12 -11.24
N HIS A 202 8.50 16.69 -11.26
CA HIS A 202 7.92 15.88 -10.19
C HIS A 202 7.16 14.70 -10.79
N PHE A 203 7.50 13.48 -10.36
CA PHE A 203 6.73 12.31 -10.73
C PHE A 203 5.64 12.09 -9.68
N CYS A 204 4.50 12.66 -9.93
CA CYS A 204 3.44 12.88 -8.96
C CYS A 204 2.25 11.93 -9.11
N VAL A 205 1.31 12.06 -8.19
CA VAL A 205 -0.01 11.43 -8.17
C VAL A 205 -1.07 12.50 -7.92
N ALA A 206 -2.35 12.15 -8.11
CA ALA A 206 -3.46 13.03 -7.74
C ALA A 206 -3.45 13.38 -6.23
N PRO A 207 -3.70 14.63 -5.88
CA PRO A 207 -4.10 15.76 -6.71
C PRO A 207 -2.95 16.59 -7.30
N PHE A 208 -1.69 16.26 -6.98
CA PHE A 208 -0.52 17.13 -7.22
C PHE A 208 -0.31 17.44 -8.70
N GLN A 209 -0.48 16.45 -9.61
CA GLN A 209 -0.39 16.72 -11.05
C GLN A 209 -1.44 17.73 -11.53
N TYR A 210 -2.63 17.75 -10.93
CA TYR A 210 -3.66 18.71 -11.32
C TYR A 210 -3.27 20.13 -10.90
N TYR A 211 -2.65 20.30 -9.72
CA TYR A 211 -2.15 21.60 -9.27
C TYR A 211 -1.03 22.12 -10.15
N GLU A 212 -0.10 21.24 -10.49
CA GLU A 212 1.05 21.59 -11.31
C GLU A 212 0.62 21.88 -12.76
N LEU A 213 -0.20 21.04 -13.36
CA LEU A 213 -0.67 21.21 -14.74
C LEU A 213 -1.62 22.41 -14.93
N ALA A 214 -2.20 22.94 -13.83
CA ALA A 214 -2.98 24.18 -13.88
C ALA A 214 -2.11 25.44 -14.05
N VAL A 215 -0.79 25.33 -13.84
CA VAL A 215 0.14 26.47 -13.97
C VAL A 215 0.63 26.59 -15.42
N PRO A 216 0.51 27.75 -16.07
CA PRO A 216 1.05 27.97 -17.40
C PRO A 216 2.55 27.61 -17.50
N GLY A 217 2.90 26.88 -18.54
CA GLY A 217 4.28 26.42 -18.79
C GLY A 217 4.61 25.04 -18.20
N PHE A 218 3.81 24.53 -17.27
CA PHE A 218 3.97 23.18 -16.79
C PHE A 218 3.28 22.20 -17.76
N HIS A 219 3.87 21.03 -17.96
CA HIS A 219 3.30 20.01 -18.83
C HIS A 219 3.69 18.61 -18.40
N ALA A 220 2.89 17.63 -18.79
CA ALA A 220 3.16 16.21 -18.59
C ALA A 220 4.17 15.71 -19.63
N VAL A 221 5.14 14.92 -19.18
CA VAL A 221 6.17 14.27 -20.01
C VAL A 221 5.86 12.79 -20.17
N VAL A 222 5.43 12.14 -19.10
CA VAL A 222 5.15 10.69 -19.06
C VAL A 222 3.92 10.43 -18.19
N LYS A 223 3.06 9.53 -18.64
CA LYS A 223 2.02 8.91 -17.86
C LYS A 223 2.35 7.43 -17.67
N SER A 224 2.28 6.94 -16.44
CA SER A 224 2.67 5.56 -16.13
C SER A 224 1.87 4.51 -16.90
N TYR A 225 0.61 4.79 -17.26
CA TYR A 225 -0.23 3.89 -18.04
C TYR A 225 0.33 3.68 -19.45
N ASP A 226 0.92 4.71 -20.06
CA ASP A 226 1.60 4.60 -21.37
C ASP A 226 2.87 3.76 -21.25
N VAL A 227 3.58 3.92 -20.12
CA VAL A 227 4.80 3.14 -19.84
C VAL A 227 4.49 1.67 -19.65
N LEU A 228 3.41 1.32 -18.93
CA LEU A 228 3.07 -0.06 -18.59
C LEU A 228 2.09 -0.72 -19.55
N GLY A 229 1.54 0.03 -20.51
CA GLY A 229 0.58 -0.47 -21.50
C GLY A 229 -0.85 -0.56 -20.98
N GLY A 230 -1.18 0.20 -19.93
CA GLY A 230 -2.52 0.27 -19.37
C GLY A 230 -2.56 0.56 -17.86
N PRO A 231 -3.77 0.50 -17.29
CA PRO A 231 -3.98 0.69 -15.84
C PRO A 231 -3.14 -0.28 -15.01
N HIS A 232 -2.64 0.19 -13.89
CA HIS A 232 -1.90 -0.62 -12.94
C HIS A 232 -2.27 -0.28 -11.49
N THR A 233 -2.13 -1.24 -10.61
CA THR A 233 -2.23 -1.03 -9.17
C THR A 233 -1.21 0.00 -8.73
N ASN A 234 -1.67 1.03 -8.03
CA ASN A 234 -0.84 2.08 -7.48
C ASN A 234 -0.50 1.79 -6.01
N GLY A 235 -1.46 1.28 -5.24
CA GLY A 235 -1.30 0.97 -3.84
C GLY A 235 -1.90 -0.37 -3.44
N VAL A 236 -1.23 -1.02 -2.48
CA VAL A 236 -1.69 -2.26 -1.85
C VAL A 236 -1.68 -2.11 -0.33
N GLN A 237 -2.73 -2.57 0.32
CA GLN A 237 -2.80 -2.67 1.78
C GLN A 237 -2.06 -3.93 2.20
N VAL A 238 -1.01 -3.80 2.99
CA VAL A 238 -0.20 -4.93 3.44
C VAL A 238 -0.23 -5.10 4.95
N THR A 239 -0.04 -6.34 5.39
CA THR A 239 0.15 -6.73 6.79
C THR A 239 1.09 -7.93 6.88
N THR A 240 1.38 -8.42 8.08
CA THR A 240 2.14 -9.64 8.26
C THR A 240 1.24 -10.87 8.27
N GLN A 241 1.70 -11.97 7.70
CA GLN A 241 0.97 -13.23 7.71
C GLN A 241 0.66 -13.73 9.14
N PRO A 242 1.57 -13.64 10.12
CA PRO A 242 1.22 -13.97 11.51
C PRO A 242 0.10 -13.12 12.07
N PHE A 243 0.11 -11.79 11.82
CA PHE A 243 -0.97 -10.93 12.27
C PHE A 243 -2.31 -11.36 11.67
N TYR A 244 -2.33 -11.66 10.36
CA TYR A 244 -3.53 -12.19 9.68
C TYR A 244 -4.03 -13.50 10.31
N GLN A 245 -3.12 -14.45 10.60
CA GLN A 245 -3.47 -15.75 11.18
C GLN A 245 -4.04 -15.62 12.59
N ASP A 246 -3.47 -14.72 13.39
CA ASP A 246 -3.90 -14.46 14.78
C ASP A 246 -5.16 -13.59 14.84
N ASN A 247 -5.44 -12.76 13.80
CA ASN A 247 -6.49 -11.74 13.78
C ASN A 247 -7.28 -11.75 12.46
N THR A 248 -7.69 -12.92 11.99
CA THR A 248 -8.39 -13.07 10.69
C THR A 248 -9.62 -12.18 10.59
N ALA A 249 -10.47 -12.14 11.64
CA ALA A 249 -11.67 -11.31 11.66
C ALA A 249 -11.37 -9.81 11.50
N VAL A 250 -10.29 -9.32 12.11
CA VAL A 250 -9.83 -7.92 11.97
C VAL A 250 -9.36 -7.66 10.53
N CYS A 251 -8.57 -8.57 9.96
CA CYS A 251 -8.09 -8.41 8.58
C CYS A 251 -9.23 -8.45 7.56
N GLU A 252 -10.22 -9.33 7.75
CA GLU A 252 -11.43 -9.34 6.93
C GLU A 252 -12.27 -8.07 7.12
N ALA A 253 -12.29 -7.48 8.32
CA ALA A 253 -12.94 -6.20 8.57
C ALA A 253 -12.23 -5.07 7.81
N VAL A 254 -10.90 -5.04 7.80
CA VAL A 254 -10.11 -4.07 7.01
C VAL A 254 -10.35 -4.24 5.51
N PHE A 255 -10.43 -5.50 5.03
CA PHE A 255 -10.76 -5.78 3.62
C PHE A 255 -12.15 -5.25 3.24
N ALA A 256 -13.18 -5.61 4.01
CA ALA A 256 -14.55 -5.16 3.78
C ALA A 256 -14.68 -3.63 3.88
N ALA A 257 -13.95 -3.00 4.81
CA ALA A 257 -13.91 -1.55 4.93
C ALA A 257 -13.32 -0.88 3.67
N HIS A 258 -12.33 -1.49 3.00
CA HIS A 258 -11.85 -0.99 1.70
C HIS A 258 -12.92 -1.10 0.61
N GLU A 259 -13.68 -2.19 0.54
CA GLU A 259 -14.76 -2.36 -0.44
C GLU A 259 -15.85 -1.31 -0.23
N ASP A 260 -16.28 -1.10 1.02
CA ASP A 260 -17.30 -0.09 1.35
C ASP A 260 -16.78 1.34 1.10
N ALA A 261 -15.52 1.63 1.42
CA ALA A 261 -14.92 2.94 1.13
C ALA A 261 -14.86 3.21 -0.38
N ASN A 262 -14.49 2.21 -1.19
CA ASN A 262 -14.49 2.34 -2.65
C ASN A 262 -15.90 2.54 -3.21
N ALA A 263 -16.89 1.83 -2.68
CA ALA A 263 -18.29 2.01 -3.04
C ALA A 263 -18.81 3.40 -2.62
N PHE A 264 -18.41 3.87 -1.42
CA PHE A 264 -18.76 5.21 -0.93
C PHE A 264 -18.21 6.31 -1.84
N ILE A 265 -16.93 6.24 -2.22
CA ILE A 265 -16.29 7.22 -3.11
C ILE A 265 -17.04 7.30 -4.46
N LYS A 266 -17.39 6.16 -5.03
CA LYS A 266 -18.11 6.10 -6.31
C LYS A 266 -19.55 6.66 -6.20
N LYS A 267 -20.23 6.37 -5.10
CA LYS A 267 -21.64 6.76 -4.91
C LYS A 267 -21.83 8.17 -4.35
N TYR A 268 -20.94 8.59 -3.46
CA TYR A 268 -21.02 9.83 -2.69
C TYR A 268 -19.76 10.69 -2.90
N SER A 269 -19.39 10.93 -4.16
CA SER A 269 -18.15 11.61 -4.53
C SER A 269 -17.97 12.98 -3.90
N ALA A 270 -19.07 13.74 -3.70
CA ALA A 270 -19.01 15.05 -3.04
C ALA A 270 -18.70 14.94 -1.54
N ASP A 271 -19.21 13.92 -0.85
CA ASP A 271 -18.91 13.71 0.57
C ASP A 271 -17.51 13.13 0.74
N ALA A 272 -17.07 12.21 -0.15
CA ALA A 272 -15.69 11.74 -0.19
C ALA A 272 -14.70 12.89 -0.42
N ALA A 273 -15.04 13.86 -1.28
CA ALA A 273 -14.24 15.06 -1.52
C ALA A 273 -14.12 15.94 -0.27
N LYS A 274 -15.22 16.13 0.50
CA LYS A 274 -15.19 16.85 1.78
C LYS A 274 -14.28 16.14 2.78
N ILE A 275 -14.43 14.81 2.95
CA ILE A 275 -13.56 13.99 3.81
C ILE A 275 -12.09 14.19 3.44
N TYR A 276 -11.78 14.17 2.14
CA TYR A 276 -10.42 14.42 1.66
C TYR A 276 -9.91 15.79 2.11
N LEU A 277 -10.66 16.85 1.85
CA LEU A 277 -10.28 18.23 2.20
C LEU A 277 -10.07 18.41 3.70
N ASP A 278 -10.96 17.84 4.50
CA ASP A 278 -10.89 17.93 5.97
C ASP A 278 -9.67 17.21 6.54
N LEU A 279 -9.42 15.97 6.11
CA LEU A 279 -8.34 15.15 6.65
C LEU A 279 -6.95 15.44 6.03
N SER A 280 -6.90 15.93 4.79
CA SER A 280 -5.64 16.33 4.15
C SER A 280 -5.18 17.73 4.53
N GLY A 281 -6.10 18.59 4.98
CA GLY A 281 -5.86 20.02 5.19
C GLY A 281 -5.61 20.78 3.90
N ASP A 282 -6.00 20.24 2.75
CA ASP A 282 -5.86 20.92 1.46
C ASP A 282 -6.73 22.19 1.41
N ARG A 283 -6.08 23.32 1.14
CA ARG A 283 -6.69 24.64 1.01
C ARG A 283 -6.68 25.17 -0.42
N ARG A 284 -6.19 24.40 -1.37
CA ARG A 284 -6.07 24.79 -2.78
C ARG A 284 -7.27 24.36 -3.61
N SER A 285 -7.91 23.26 -3.23
CA SER A 285 -9.00 22.67 -3.97
C SER A 285 -10.36 23.00 -3.35
N THR A 286 -11.35 23.11 -4.21
CA THR A 286 -12.77 23.06 -3.82
C THR A 286 -13.26 21.62 -3.83
N VAL A 287 -14.44 21.38 -3.22
CA VAL A 287 -15.13 20.08 -3.33
C VAL A 287 -15.31 19.69 -4.79
N GLY A 288 -15.71 20.63 -5.66
CA GLY A 288 -15.91 20.38 -7.09
C GLY A 288 -14.61 19.97 -7.82
N ASP A 289 -13.47 20.53 -7.43
CA ASP A 289 -12.18 20.15 -8.00
C ASP A 289 -11.80 18.72 -7.61
N ILE A 290 -11.95 18.36 -6.34
CA ILE A 290 -11.67 16.98 -5.89
C ILE A 290 -12.65 15.99 -6.54
N VAL A 291 -13.94 16.34 -6.65
CA VAL A 291 -14.91 15.47 -7.37
C VAL A 291 -14.46 15.21 -8.80
N LYS A 292 -14.03 16.23 -9.55
CA LYS A 292 -13.51 16.04 -10.92
C LYS A 292 -12.30 15.09 -10.94
N MET A 293 -11.39 15.21 -9.96
CA MET A 293 -10.20 14.35 -9.89
C MET A 293 -10.56 12.91 -9.55
N ILE A 294 -11.42 12.66 -8.56
CA ILE A 294 -11.75 11.28 -8.14
C ILE A 294 -12.72 10.57 -9.08
N THR A 295 -13.36 11.31 -10.00
CA THR A 295 -14.19 10.75 -11.08
C THR A 295 -13.49 10.74 -12.44
N ASP A 296 -12.19 11.06 -12.49
CA ASP A 296 -11.37 10.90 -13.68
C ASP A 296 -11.39 9.44 -14.14
N PRO A 297 -11.66 9.12 -15.42
CA PRO A 297 -11.76 7.74 -15.91
C PRO A 297 -10.47 6.92 -15.76
N ASP A 298 -9.32 7.58 -15.56
CA ASP A 298 -8.06 6.90 -15.27
C ASP A 298 -7.88 6.52 -13.80
N ILE A 299 -8.78 6.95 -12.92
CA ILE A 299 -8.73 6.65 -11.48
C ILE A 299 -9.82 5.65 -11.13
N ASP A 300 -9.42 4.48 -10.65
CA ASP A 300 -10.34 3.46 -10.13
C ASP A 300 -9.94 3.05 -8.70
N TYR A 301 -10.82 3.33 -7.76
CA TYR A 301 -10.72 2.82 -6.39
C TYR A 301 -11.27 1.40 -6.38
N THR A 302 -10.37 0.42 -6.20
CA THR A 302 -10.67 -0.99 -6.39
C THR A 302 -9.77 -1.89 -5.53
N THR A 303 -10.34 -3.00 -5.05
CA THR A 303 -9.59 -4.05 -4.36
C THR A 303 -8.95 -5.06 -5.33
N THR A 304 -9.24 -4.96 -6.64
CA THR A 304 -8.77 -5.89 -7.67
C THR A 304 -7.39 -5.53 -8.20
N PRO A 305 -6.39 -6.43 -8.14
CA PRO A 305 -5.04 -6.18 -8.66
C PRO A 305 -5.01 -6.04 -10.19
N ALA A 306 -4.20 -5.09 -10.67
CA ALA A 306 -3.95 -4.87 -12.10
C ALA A 306 -2.44 -4.65 -12.34
N ASN A 307 -1.86 -5.35 -13.30
CA ASN A 307 -0.47 -5.20 -13.76
C ASN A 307 0.62 -5.26 -12.65
N VAL A 308 0.34 -5.94 -11.54
CA VAL A 308 1.29 -6.08 -10.42
C VAL A 308 2.53 -6.83 -10.87
N MET A 309 2.34 -7.91 -11.64
CA MET A 309 3.44 -8.78 -12.08
C MET A 309 4.37 -8.13 -13.10
N THR A 310 3.92 -7.12 -13.84
CA THR A 310 4.79 -6.35 -14.77
C THR A 310 5.94 -5.64 -14.01
N LEU A 311 5.64 -5.08 -12.85
CA LEU A 311 6.64 -4.43 -11.99
C LEU A 311 7.56 -5.46 -11.34
N VAL A 312 7.01 -6.59 -10.89
CA VAL A 312 7.78 -7.71 -10.31
C VAL A 312 8.76 -8.29 -11.33
N GLU A 313 8.33 -8.49 -12.58
CA GLU A 313 9.19 -9.00 -13.64
C GLU A 313 10.33 -8.03 -13.97
N PHE A 314 10.08 -6.73 -13.96
CA PHE A 314 11.14 -5.75 -14.11
C PHE A 314 12.15 -5.83 -12.95
N MET A 315 11.69 -5.98 -11.71
CA MET A 315 12.56 -6.14 -10.54
C MET A 315 13.38 -7.42 -10.64
N ARG A 316 12.81 -8.53 -11.17
CA ARG A 316 13.53 -9.76 -11.45
C ARG A 316 14.65 -9.53 -12.48
N LYS A 317 14.33 -8.91 -13.61
CA LYS A 317 15.30 -8.62 -14.69
C LYS A 317 16.44 -7.71 -14.24
N THR A 318 16.17 -6.81 -13.30
CA THR A 318 17.18 -5.90 -12.72
C THR A 318 17.91 -6.50 -11.50
N ASN A 319 17.75 -7.81 -11.23
CA ASN A 319 18.35 -8.53 -10.11
C ASN A 319 18.02 -7.94 -8.72
N ARG A 320 16.86 -7.23 -8.60
CA ARG A 320 16.37 -6.70 -7.31
C ARG A 320 15.59 -7.72 -6.52
N LEU A 321 15.09 -8.76 -7.17
CA LEU A 321 14.44 -9.91 -6.54
C LEU A 321 15.21 -11.17 -6.91
N LYS A 322 15.63 -11.92 -5.89
CA LYS A 322 16.23 -13.26 -6.03
C LYS A 322 15.14 -14.33 -6.04
N ASN A 323 14.18 -14.20 -5.12
CA ASN A 323 12.99 -15.03 -5.10
C ASN A 323 11.85 -14.26 -5.80
N VAL A 324 11.26 -14.88 -6.81
CA VAL A 324 10.22 -14.27 -7.63
C VAL A 324 8.91 -15.00 -7.38
N PRO A 325 7.83 -14.31 -7.05
CA PRO A 325 6.53 -14.95 -6.94
C PRO A 325 6.08 -15.47 -8.31
N ALA A 326 5.50 -16.66 -8.36
CA ALA A 326 5.00 -17.25 -9.61
C ALA A 326 3.73 -16.51 -10.10
N SER A 327 2.99 -15.92 -9.17
CA SER A 327 1.81 -15.13 -9.46
C SER A 327 1.61 -14.04 -8.40
N TRP A 328 0.76 -13.07 -8.69
CA TRP A 328 0.40 -12.06 -7.69
C TRP A 328 -0.20 -12.69 -6.40
N LYS A 329 -0.88 -13.84 -6.50
CA LYS A 329 -1.49 -14.53 -5.35
C LYS A 329 -0.46 -14.97 -4.31
N ASP A 330 0.79 -15.25 -4.71
CA ASP A 330 1.86 -15.61 -3.78
C ASP A 330 2.21 -14.46 -2.82
N MET A 331 1.98 -13.23 -3.26
CA MET A 331 2.20 -12.02 -2.46
C MET A 331 0.95 -11.56 -1.70
N PHE A 332 -0.20 -12.16 -1.97
CA PHE A 332 -1.48 -11.76 -1.37
C PHE A 332 -1.99 -12.81 -0.38
N LEU A 333 -2.77 -12.37 0.59
CA LEU A 333 -3.45 -13.23 1.55
C LEU A 333 -4.65 -13.94 0.90
N PRO A 334 -5.06 -15.11 1.40
CA PRO A 334 -6.15 -15.90 0.82
C PRO A 334 -7.46 -15.15 0.63
N VAL A 335 -7.76 -14.16 1.46
CA VAL A 335 -8.98 -13.32 1.35
C VAL A 335 -9.08 -12.62 0.00
N ALA A 336 -7.96 -12.30 -0.64
CA ALA A 336 -7.93 -11.66 -1.97
C ALA A 336 -7.94 -12.66 -3.15
N HIS A 337 -7.74 -13.95 -2.93
CA HIS A 337 -7.52 -14.92 -4.01
C HIS A 337 -8.74 -15.16 -4.90
N GLY A 338 -9.94 -14.78 -4.45
CA GLY A 338 -11.17 -14.81 -5.25
C GLY A 338 -11.31 -13.67 -6.25
N LEU A 339 -10.46 -12.63 -6.15
CA LEU A 339 -10.49 -11.48 -7.04
C LEU A 339 -9.94 -11.85 -8.43
N ARG A 340 -10.50 -11.18 -9.47
CA ARG A 340 -9.98 -11.27 -10.84
C ARG A 340 -8.79 -10.31 -10.96
N GLY A 341 -7.58 -10.79 -10.67
CA GLY A 341 -6.38 -9.96 -10.69
C GLY A 341 -5.36 -10.39 -11.74
N ALA A 342 -4.45 -9.48 -12.15
CA ALA A 342 -3.32 -9.71 -13.06
C ALA A 342 -2.03 -9.04 -12.54
#